data_c245da1e0f40c981128fb5aea5e5c41c
#
_entry.id   c245da1e0f40c981128fb5aea5e5c41c
#
_cell.length_a   1.000
_cell.length_b   1.000
_cell.length_c   1.000
_cell.angle_alpha   90.00
_cell.angle_beta   90.00
_cell.angle_gamma   90.00
#
_symmetry.space_group_name_H-M   'P 1'
#
loop_
_entity.id
_entity.type
_entity.pdbx_description
1 polymer ?
#
loop_
_entity_poly.entity_id
_entity_poly.type
_entity_poly.pdbx_seq_one_letter_code
_entity_poly.pdbx_strand_id
1 'polypeptide(L)'
;MKLGAHVSIKGGVDKAPIYGKEATCDVIQIFSKNQMQWAMPPLSKSTIEDFKRNSENYKVKGVSIHASYLLNLSSPDESIRKKSIKDLSSELERADALGIDYVVFHPGAHMGEGEVK
;
A
#
# COMPACT_ATOMS: atom_id res chain seq x y z
N MET A 1 -23.14 9.62 -0.26
CA MET A 1 -21.74 10.04 -0.25
C MET A 1 -20.89 8.94 0.39
N LYS A 2 -19.79 8.61 -0.23
CA LYS A 2 -18.85 7.62 0.34
C LYS A 2 -17.79 8.31 1.16
N LEU A 3 -17.54 7.77 2.35
CA LEU A 3 -16.49 8.26 3.23
C LEU A 3 -15.37 7.25 3.31
N GLY A 4 -14.15 7.75 3.36
CA GLY A 4 -12.98 6.91 3.43
C GLY A 4 -11.88 7.47 4.30
N ALA A 5 -10.98 6.59 4.73
CA ALA A 5 -9.82 6.94 5.52
C ALA A 5 -8.70 5.95 5.27
N HIS A 6 -7.50 6.35 5.66
CA HIS A 6 -6.38 5.43 5.76
C HIS A 6 -6.52 4.65 7.06
N VAL A 7 -6.54 3.33 6.99
CA VAL A 7 -6.73 2.48 8.17
C VAL A 7 -5.54 1.57 8.40
N SER A 8 -5.44 1.06 9.62
CA SER A 8 -4.37 0.17 10.06
C SER A 8 -4.45 -1.19 9.37
N ILE A 9 -3.29 -1.82 9.22
CA ILE A 9 -3.19 -3.23 8.82
C ILE A 9 -2.65 -4.09 9.97
N LYS A 10 -2.77 -3.62 11.20
CA LYS A 10 -2.31 -4.37 12.36
C LYS A 10 -2.99 -5.74 12.40
N GLY A 11 -2.17 -6.79 12.52
CA GLY A 11 -2.65 -8.16 12.50
C GLY A 11 -2.78 -8.76 11.10
N GLY A 12 -2.53 -7.98 10.06
CA GLY A 12 -2.56 -8.38 8.65
C GLY A 12 -3.47 -7.50 7.81
N VAL A 13 -3.22 -7.46 6.50
CA VAL A 13 -4.03 -6.64 5.59
C VAL A 13 -5.49 -7.09 5.56
N ASP A 14 -5.75 -8.37 5.82
CA ASP A 14 -7.09 -8.93 5.87
C ASP A 14 -7.97 -8.32 6.97
N LYS A 15 -7.36 -7.70 7.98
CA LYS A 15 -8.07 -7.02 9.06
C LYS A 15 -8.52 -5.61 8.68
N ALA A 16 -7.93 -5.03 7.66
CA ALA A 16 -8.19 -3.63 7.29
C ALA A 16 -9.68 -3.33 7.00
N PRO A 17 -10.44 -4.18 6.29
CA PRO A 17 -11.87 -3.92 6.10
C PRO A 17 -12.65 -3.85 7.41
N ILE A 18 -12.24 -4.64 8.40
CA ILE A 18 -12.87 -4.63 9.73
C ILE A 18 -12.63 -3.29 10.40
N TYR A 19 -11.38 -2.81 10.38
CA TYR A 19 -11.04 -1.50 10.94
C TYR A 19 -11.74 -0.37 10.21
N GLY A 20 -11.89 -0.48 8.89
CA GLY A 20 -12.65 0.46 8.10
C GLY A 20 -14.11 0.52 8.53
N LYS A 21 -14.72 -0.63 8.76
CA LYS A 21 -16.11 -0.70 9.23
C LYS A 21 -16.28 -0.08 10.61
N GLU A 22 -15.35 -0.37 11.52
CA GLU A 22 -15.36 0.24 12.86
C GLU A 22 -15.26 1.77 12.80
N ALA A 23 -14.52 2.30 11.82
CA ALA A 23 -14.38 3.73 11.59
C ALA A 23 -15.49 4.32 10.72
N THR A 24 -16.51 3.54 10.41
CA THR A 24 -17.65 3.94 9.55
C THR A 24 -17.25 4.34 8.13
N CYS A 25 -16.19 3.74 7.60
CA CYS A 25 -15.72 3.98 6.24
C CYS A 25 -16.48 3.11 5.23
N ASP A 26 -16.71 3.67 4.05
CA ASP A 26 -17.18 2.91 2.88
C ASP A 26 -16.01 2.45 2.02
N VAL A 27 -14.93 3.21 2.02
CA VAL A 27 -13.71 2.92 1.27
C VAL A 27 -12.50 3.15 2.18
N ILE A 28 -11.41 2.44 1.89
CA ILE A 28 -10.19 2.54 2.70
C ILE A 28 -8.95 2.63 1.83
N GLN A 29 -7.94 3.28 2.37
CA GLN A 29 -6.56 3.22 1.90
C GLN A 29 -5.74 2.49 2.96
N ILE A 30 -4.81 1.68 2.53
CA ILE A 30 -3.96 0.90 3.44
C ILE A 30 -2.51 0.90 2.97
N PHE A 31 -1.60 0.59 3.90
CA PHE A 31 -0.30 0.05 3.51
C PHE A 31 -0.49 -1.43 3.21
N SER A 32 0.25 -1.97 2.25
CA SER A 32 0.16 -3.40 1.95
C SER A 32 1.14 -4.24 2.75
N LYS A 33 2.06 -3.59 3.45
CA LYS A 33 3.10 -4.23 4.26
C LYS A 33 3.62 -3.25 5.30
N ASN A 34 4.52 -3.72 6.17
CA ASN A 34 5.23 -2.83 7.08
C ASN A 34 6.02 -1.80 6.27
N GLN A 35 5.66 -0.54 6.44
CA GLN A 35 6.25 0.58 5.70
C GLN A 35 7.71 0.85 6.03
N MET A 36 8.23 0.23 7.09
CA MET A 36 9.63 0.38 7.52
C MET A 36 10.55 -0.67 6.93
N GLN A 37 10.02 -1.59 6.11
CA GLN A 37 10.79 -2.68 5.52
C GLN A 37 10.77 -2.62 4.01
N TRP A 38 11.95 -2.82 3.41
CA TRP A 38 12.09 -2.83 1.95
C TRP A 38 11.50 -4.10 1.33
N ALA A 39 11.81 -5.25 1.93
CA ALA A 39 11.44 -6.53 1.37
C ALA A 39 10.50 -7.28 2.30
N MET A 40 9.43 -7.79 1.74
CA MET A 40 8.46 -8.62 2.46
C MET A 40 8.07 -9.78 1.55
N PRO A 41 7.77 -10.95 2.13
CA PRO A 41 7.21 -12.04 1.34
C PRO A 41 5.93 -11.61 0.63
N PRO A 42 5.60 -12.22 -0.51
CA PRO A 42 4.30 -12.01 -1.14
C PRO A 42 3.17 -12.33 -0.16
N LEU A 43 2.02 -11.69 -0.36
CA LEU A 43 0.83 -12.00 0.41
C LEU A 43 0.43 -13.46 0.20
N SER A 44 0.09 -14.15 1.28
CA SER A 44 -0.40 -15.52 1.16
C SER A 44 -1.77 -15.56 0.50
N LYS A 45 -2.07 -16.68 -0.14
CA LYS A 45 -3.37 -16.89 -0.76
C LYS A 45 -4.51 -16.74 0.24
N SER A 46 -4.34 -17.28 1.45
CA SER A 46 -5.36 -17.18 2.50
C SER A 46 -5.59 -15.74 2.95
N THR A 47 -4.53 -14.95 3.08
CA THR A 47 -4.66 -13.54 3.44
C THR A 47 -5.40 -12.76 2.36
N ILE A 48 -5.11 -13.02 1.09
CA ILE A 48 -5.79 -12.38 -0.04
C ILE A 48 -7.28 -12.74 -0.03
N GLU A 49 -7.59 -14.00 0.15
CA GLU A 49 -8.98 -14.48 0.20
C GLU A 49 -9.73 -13.86 1.38
N ASP A 50 -9.09 -13.81 2.54
CA ASP A 50 -9.66 -13.22 3.75
C ASP A 50 -9.92 -11.72 3.58
N PHE A 51 -8.98 -11.00 2.95
CA PHE A 51 -9.18 -9.58 2.65
C PHE A 51 -10.42 -9.37 1.77
N LYS A 52 -10.53 -10.12 0.69
CA LYS A 52 -11.65 -10.01 -0.24
C LYS A 52 -12.98 -10.37 0.42
N ARG A 53 -12.99 -11.43 1.22
CA ARG A 53 -14.17 -11.85 1.95
C ARG A 53 -14.61 -10.80 2.97
N ASN A 54 -13.66 -10.26 3.74
CA ASN A 54 -13.96 -9.22 4.72
C ASN A 54 -14.44 -7.94 4.05
N SER A 55 -13.85 -7.55 2.93
CA SER A 55 -14.30 -6.39 2.16
C SER A 55 -15.75 -6.53 1.74
N GLU A 56 -16.13 -7.71 1.27
CA GLU A 56 -17.50 -8.00 0.86
C GLU A 56 -18.46 -8.06 2.06
N ASN A 57 -18.07 -8.78 3.11
CA ASN A 57 -18.91 -8.96 4.30
C ASN A 57 -19.20 -7.65 5.03
N TYR A 58 -18.19 -6.79 5.13
CA TYR A 58 -18.33 -5.51 5.84
C TYR A 58 -18.68 -4.35 4.91
N LYS A 59 -18.75 -4.60 3.61
CA LYS A 59 -19.05 -3.60 2.58
C LYS A 59 -18.08 -2.41 2.63
N VAL A 60 -16.80 -2.71 2.79
CA VAL A 60 -15.72 -1.72 2.82
C VAL A 60 -14.76 -2.05 1.68
N LYS A 61 -14.65 -1.15 0.71
CA LYS A 61 -13.80 -1.36 -0.46
C LYS A 61 -12.40 -0.78 -0.24
N GLY A 62 -11.37 -1.57 -0.51
CA GLY A 62 -10.00 -1.06 -0.64
C GLY A 62 -9.87 -0.31 -1.95
N VAL A 63 -9.57 0.97 -1.88
CA VAL A 63 -9.47 1.84 -3.06
C VAL A 63 -8.03 2.05 -3.47
N SER A 64 -7.14 2.25 -2.51
CA SER A 64 -5.74 2.50 -2.81
C SER A 64 -4.81 1.88 -1.78
N ILE A 65 -3.62 1.53 -2.23
CA ILE A 65 -2.50 1.21 -1.37
C ILE A 65 -1.58 2.42 -1.36
N HIS A 66 -1.16 2.83 -0.17
CA HIS A 66 -0.09 3.80 -0.03
C HIS A 66 1.23 3.04 0.07
N ALA A 67 2.14 3.29 -0.84
CA ALA A 67 3.45 2.66 -0.83
C ALA A 67 4.27 3.11 0.38
N SER A 68 5.28 2.30 0.73
CA SER A 68 6.21 2.63 1.81
C SER A 68 6.87 3.99 1.56
N TYR A 69 7.00 4.79 2.60
CA TYR A 69 7.71 6.06 2.51
C TYR A 69 9.24 5.89 2.41
N LEU A 70 9.75 4.67 2.49
CA LEU A 70 11.16 4.39 2.19
C LEU A 70 11.47 4.59 0.71
N LEU A 71 10.45 4.54 -0.15
CA LEU A 71 10.60 4.76 -1.59
C LEU A 71 11.21 6.12 -1.88
N ASN A 72 12.27 6.13 -2.67
CA ASN A 72 12.85 7.36 -3.21
C ASN A 72 13.40 7.08 -4.61
N LEU A 73 12.55 7.22 -5.61
CA LEU A 73 12.89 7.02 -7.01
C LEU A 73 13.81 8.10 -7.55
N SER A 74 13.88 9.23 -6.86
CA SER A 74 14.70 10.37 -7.24
C SER A 74 16.04 10.40 -6.50
N SER A 75 16.33 9.40 -5.66
CA SER A 75 17.55 9.38 -4.88
C SER A 75 18.80 9.40 -5.77
N PRO A 76 19.83 10.16 -5.41
CA PRO A 76 21.13 10.06 -6.08
C PRO A 76 21.86 8.75 -5.77
N ASP A 77 21.48 8.06 -4.70
CA ASP A 77 22.01 6.74 -4.35
C ASP A 77 21.38 5.67 -5.23
N GLU A 78 22.21 5.05 -6.07
CA GLU A 78 21.76 4.01 -7.00
C GLU A 78 21.14 2.81 -6.29
N SER A 79 21.69 2.42 -5.13
CA SER A 79 21.16 1.32 -4.33
C SER A 79 19.74 1.61 -3.87
N ILE A 80 19.48 2.83 -3.40
CA ILE A 80 18.15 3.25 -2.96
C ILE A 80 17.19 3.32 -4.14
N ARG A 81 17.63 3.83 -5.30
CA ARG A 81 16.78 3.84 -6.50
C ARG A 81 16.37 2.43 -6.91
N LYS A 82 17.31 1.49 -6.94
CA LYS A 82 17.02 0.10 -7.30
C LYS A 82 16.06 -0.56 -6.32
N LYS A 83 16.26 -0.36 -5.02
CA LYS A 83 15.36 -0.87 -3.98
C LYS A 83 13.98 -0.27 -4.13
N SER A 84 13.90 1.02 -4.45
CA SER A 84 12.62 1.72 -4.62
C SER A 84 11.83 1.19 -5.81
N ILE A 85 12.50 0.93 -6.94
CA ILE A 85 11.86 0.34 -8.12
C ILE A 85 11.31 -1.04 -7.79
N LYS A 86 12.11 -1.87 -7.13
CA LYS A 86 11.70 -3.21 -6.74
C LYS A 86 10.53 -3.18 -5.75
N ASP A 87 10.57 -2.27 -4.79
CA ASP A 87 9.52 -2.12 -3.80
C ASP A 87 8.21 -1.64 -4.45
N LEU A 88 8.29 -0.66 -5.33
CA LEU A 88 7.10 -0.18 -6.05
C LEU A 88 6.47 -1.28 -6.90
N SER A 89 7.30 -2.08 -7.59
CA SER A 89 6.83 -3.23 -8.35
C SER A 89 6.09 -4.23 -7.45
N SER A 90 6.63 -4.51 -6.26
CA SER A 90 6.00 -5.37 -5.27
C SER A 90 4.67 -4.80 -4.78
N GLU A 91 4.60 -3.49 -4.55
CA GLU A 91 3.37 -2.83 -4.13
C GLU A 91 2.28 -2.95 -5.21
N LEU A 92 2.65 -2.79 -6.48
CA LEU A 92 1.72 -2.96 -7.60
C LEU A 92 1.19 -4.40 -7.68
N GLU A 93 2.06 -5.39 -7.47
CA GLU A 93 1.65 -6.79 -7.44
C GLU A 93 0.70 -7.09 -6.28
N ARG A 94 0.97 -6.51 -5.11
CA ARG A 94 0.09 -6.65 -3.94
C ARG A 94 -1.27 -6.01 -4.19
N ALA A 95 -1.29 -4.83 -4.79
CA ALA A 95 -2.55 -4.16 -5.15
C ALA A 95 -3.38 -5.01 -6.10
N ASP A 96 -2.74 -5.54 -7.13
CA ASP A 96 -3.41 -6.40 -8.10
C ASP A 96 -4.00 -7.65 -7.43
N ALA A 97 -3.21 -8.30 -6.55
CA ALA A 97 -3.67 -9.48 -5.82
C ALA A 97 -4.89 -9.20 -4.94
N LEU A 98 -4.92 -8.03 -4.30
CA LEU A 98 -6.02 -7.63 -3.41
C LEU A 98 -7.22 -7.03 -4.17
N GLY A 99 -7.08 -6.82 -5.48
CA GLY A 99 -8.14 -6.19 -6.27
C GLY A 99 -8.25 -4.69 -6.03
N ILE A 100 -7.15 -4.06 -5.62
CA ILE A 100 -7.09 -2.62 -5.37
C ILE A 100 -6.51 -1.94 -6.61
N ASP A 101 -7.20 -0.93 -7.13
CA ASP A 101 -6.89 -0.35 -8.44
C ASP A 101 -5.77 0.70 -8.43
N TYR A 102 -5.46 1.29 -7.28
CA TYR A 102 -4.55 2.43 -7.21
C TYR A 102 -3.44 2.22 -6.20
N VAL A 103 -2.25 2.66 -6.56
CA VAL A 103 -1.12 2.76 -5.64
C VAL A 103 -0.69 4.21 -5.60
N VAL A 104 -0.66 4.77 -4.40
CA VAL A 104 -0.23 6.15 -4.15
C VAL A 104 1.19 6.11 -3.61
N PHE A 105 2.07 6.91 -4.19
CA PHE A 105 3.45 6.99 -3.71
C PHE A 105 4.00 8.40 -3.88
N HIS A 106 4.99 8.72 -3.07
CA HIS A 106 5.77 9.92 -3.24
C HIS A 106 7.00 9.56 -4.07
N PRO A 107 7.28 10.27 -5.17
CA PRO A 107 8.44 9.93 -6.00
C PRO A 107 9.78 10.07 -5.29
N GLY A 108 9.81 10.85 -4.21
CA GLY A 108 10.99 11.02 -3.40
C GLY A 108 11.66 12.36 -3.58
N ALA A 109 12.88 12.47 -3.08
CA ALA A 109 13.68 13.68 -3.14
C ALA A 109 15.01 13.41 -3.84
N HIS A 110 15.43 14.33 -4.71
CA HIS A 110 16.68 14.21 -5.44
C HIS A 110 17.91 14.71 -4.64
N MET A 111 17.70 15.18 -3.43
CA MET A 111 18.77 15.66 -2.53
C MET A 111 19.65 16.76 -3.14
N GLY A 112 19.04 17.62 -3.97
CA GLY A 112 19.74 18.69 -4.65
C GLY A 112 20.37 18.32 -6.00
N GLU A 113 20.39 17.02 -6.34
CA GLU A 113 20.88 16.56 -7.63
C GLU A 113 19.72 16.36 -8.61
N GLY A 114 19.95 16.56 -9.87
CA GLY A 114 18.94 16.33 -10.89
C GLY A 114 17.88 17.44 -11.02
N GLU A 115 18.00 18.51 -10.27
CA GLU A 115 17.14 19.65 -10.44
C GLU A 115 17.57 20.45 -11.66
N VAL A 116 16.66 20.70 -12.57
CA VAL A 116 16.90 21.53 -13.74
C VAL A 116 16.59 22.97 -13.37
N LYS A 117 17.56 23.81 -13.45
CA LYS A 117 17.42 25.24 -13.15
C LYS A 117 17.29 26.04 -14.42
#